data_892493796ab5d4d21634de61ff2ed6da
#
_entry.id   892493796ab5d4d21634de61ff2ed6da
#
_cell.length_a   1.000
_cell.length_b   1.000
_cell.length_c   1.000
_cell.angle_alpha   90.00
_cell.angle_beta   90.00
_cell.angle_gamma   90.00
#
_symmetry.space_group_name_H-M   'P 1'
#
loop_
_entity.id
_entity.type
_entity.pdbx_description
1 polymer ?
#
loop_
_entity_poly.entity_id
_entity_poly.type
_entity_poly.pdbx_seq_one_letter_code
_entity_poly.pdbx_strand_id
1 'polypeptide(L)'
;GMLGLDFDGELFEERFLIADIEMSGDFPSERRFWFEPPFHAGQSALLHKQPDNIYRIDLQLGWDADPEVERQPERVIPRIEKAVGHKEFWLDWVSVYTFQCRRLARFVHGPVIFCGDSAHVVSPFGARGGNGGLQDVDALGWRLAHVALGGDAGVLLNAYDRERQHGADENLLNSSRTTRFM
;
A
#
# COMPACT_ATOMS: atom_id res chain seq x y z
N GLY A 1 2.53 -10.76 -17.59
CA GLY A 1 3.60 -11.54 -16.92
C GLY A 1 3.82 -12.90 -17.57
N MET A 2 4.68 -13.78 -17.00
CA MET A 2 5.07 -15.07 -17.59
C MET A 2 3.88 -16.03 -17.88
N LEU A 3 2.77 -15.89 -17.16
CA LEU A 3 1.55 -16.68 -17.38
C LEU A 3 0.51 -15.98 -18.27
N GLY A 4 0.82 -14.81 -18.84
CA GLY A 4 -0.12 -14.05 -19.65
C GLY A 4 -1.35 -13.55 -18.87
N LEU A 5 -1.24 -13.40 -17.55
CA LEU A 5 -2.32 -12.93 -16.70
C LEU A 5 -2.21 -11.42 -16.49
N ASP A 6 -3.35 -10.76 -16.50
CA ASP A 6 -3.48 -9.33 -16.26
C ASP A 6 -4.26 -9.05 -14.98
N PHE A 7 -3.98 -7.90 -14.37
CA PHE A 7 -4.71 -7.38 -13.23
C PHE A 7 -5.84 -6.48 -13.70
N ASP A 8 -7.05 -6.78 -13.27
CA ASP A 8 -8.24 -5.96 -13.51
C ASP A 8 -8.46 -5.00 -12.34
N GLY A 9 -8.83 -3.75 -12.63
CA GLY A 9 -9.14 -2.73 -11.63
C GLY A 9 -8.64 -1.34 -12.00
N GLU A 10 -8.34 -0.53 -10.99
CA GLU A 10 -8.05 0.90 -11.10
C GLU A 10 -6.61 1.21 -10.74
N LEU A 11 -5.98 2.06 -11.56
CA LEU A 11 -4.73 2.75 -11.24
C LEU A 11 -5.10 4.20 -10.88
N PHE A 12 -4.71 4.67 -9.71
CA PHE A 12 -4.97 6.04 -9.30
C PHE A 12 -3.96 6.97 -9.94
N GLU A 13 -4.46 8.06 -10.51
CA GLU A 13 -3.63 9.12 -11.13
C GLU A 13 -3.07 10.08 -10.07
N GLU A 14 -2.63 9.53 -8.94
CA GLU A 14 -2.03 10.27 -7.84
C GLU A 14 -0.72 9.59 -7.46
N ARG A 15 0.25 10.40 -7.12
CA ARG A 15 1.54 9.95 -6.63
C ARG A 15 1.72 10.41 -5.19
N PHE A 16 2.44 9.61 -4.42
CA PHE A 16 2.80 9.95 -3.06
C PHE A 16 4.31 9.80 -2.87
N LEU A 17 4.93 10.87 -2.46
CA LEU A 17 6.28 10.82 -1.94
C LEU A 17 6.21 10.36 -0.50
N ILE A 18 6.88 9.27 -0.20
CA ILE A 18 6.98 8.71 1.15
C ILE A 18 8.44 8.80 1.57
N ALA A 19 8.69 9.42 2.72
CA ALA A 19 10.02 9.56 3.27
C ALA A 19 10.04 9.12 4.73
N ASP A 20 11.07 8.39 5.11
CA ASP A 20 11.39 8.07 6.49
C ASP A 20 12.54 8.97 6.96
N ILE A 21 12.35 9.61 8.11
CA ILE A 21 13.35 10.49 8.73
C ILE A 21 13.60 10.04 10.16
N GLU A 22 14.86 10.10 10.57
CA GLU A 22 15.24 9.97 11.97
C GLU A 22 15.28 11.36 12.59
N MET A 23 14.48 11.57 13.66
CA MET A 23 14.39 12.85 14.35
C MET A 23 15.38 12.91 15.50
N SER A 24 16.12 14.01 15.63
CA SER A 24 16.88 14.29 16.85
C SER A 24 15.99 14.92 17.93
N GLY A 25 16.04 14.37 19.14
CA GLY A 25 15.30 14.88 20.30
C GLY A 25 13.82 14.47 20.36
N ASP A 26 13.10 15.10 21.26
CA ASP A 26 11.68 14.80 21.50
C ASP A 26 10.78 15.48 20.46
N PHE A 27 10.16 14.68 19.62
CA PHE A 27 9.07 15.09 18.78
C PHE A 27 7.80 14.33 19.19
N PRO A 28 6.61 14.97 19.19
CA PRO A 28 5.39 14.33 19.65
C PRO A 28 5.09 13.02 18.90
N SER A 29 4.74 11.97 19.67
CA SER A 29 4.30 10.69 19.11
C SER A 29 2.85 10.81 18.65
N GLU A 30 2.64 11.61 17.61
CA GLU A 30 1.35 11.92 17.05
C GLU A 30 1.27 11.43 15.61
N ARG A 31 0.05 11.14 15.16
CA ARG A 31 -0.29 11.04 13.75
C ARG A 31 -0.96 12.33 13.33
N ARG A 32 -0.30 13.09 12.44
CA ARG A 32 -0.81 14.35 11.90
C ARG A 32 -1.23 14.15 10.45
N PHE A 33 -2.44 14.56 10.16
CA PHE A 33 -2.96 14.59 8.81
C PHE A 33 -3.39 16.01 8.45
N TRP A 34 -2.92 16.49 7.31
CA TRP A 34 -3.28 17.79 6.76
C TRP A 34 -3.88 17.60 5.37
N PHE A 35 -5.03 18.22 5.13
CA PHE A 35 -5.65 18.19 3.80
C PHE A 35 -4.93 19.13 2.83
N GLU A 36 -4.70 20.38 3.22
CA GLU A 36 -4.02 21.39 2.40
C GLU A 36 -3.16 22.29 3.29
N PRO A 37 -2.04 21.82 3.82
CA PRO A 37 -1.20 22.63 4.67
C PRO A 37 -0.50 23.74 3.87
N PRO A 38 -0.20 24.89 4.48
CA PRO A 38 0.51 25.97 3.78
C PRO A 38 1.88 25.57 3.22
N PHE A 39 2.51 24.57 3.81
CA PHE A 39 3.79 24.04 3.32
C PHE A 39 3.64 23.08 2.14
N HIS A 40 2.42 22.62 1.82
CA HIS A 40 2.11 21.68 0.74
C HIS A 40 0.73 22.01 0.14
N ALA A 41 0.61 23.21 -0.43
CA ALA A 41 -0.66 23.76 -0.89
C ALA A 41 -1.33 22.91 -1.98
N GLY A 42 -2.65 22.75 -1.89
CA GLY A 42 -3.47 22.01 -2.84
C GLY A 42 -3.36 20.48 -2.73
N GLN A 43 -2.62 19.95 -1.77
CA GLN A 43 -2.36 18.51 -1.64
C GLN A 43 -2.30 18.09 -0.17
N SER A 44 -2.58 16.82 0.10
CA SER A 44 -2.56 16.29 1.46
C SER A 44 -1.14 15.93 1.92
N ALA A 45 -0.94 15.96 3.24
CA ALA A 45 0.27 15.50 3.89
C ALA A 45 -0.05 14.70 5.13
N LEU A 46 0.76 13.69 5.42
CA LEU A 46 0.66 12.85 6.61
C LEU A 46 2.03 12.76 7.27
N LEU A 47 2.08 12.83 8.60
CA LEU A 47 3.27 12.56 9.40
C LEU A 47 2.88 11.63 10.55
N HIS A 48 3.64 10.56 10.76
CA HIS A 48 3.42 9.68 11.90
C HIS A 48 4.70 8.97 12.35
N LYS A 49 4.77 8.71 13.65
CA LYS A 49 5.88 8.01 14.27
C LYS A 49 5.87 6.52 13.89
N GLN A 50 7.04 6.02 13.58
CA GLN A 50 7.38 4.61 13.43
C GLN A 50 8.20 4.15 14.66
N PRO A 51 8.55 2.87 14.80
CA PRO A 51 9.54 2.43 15.78
C PRO A 51 10.89 3.16 15.63
N ASP A 52 11.73 3.05 16.65
CA ASP A 52 13.15 3.49 16.64
C ASP A 52 13.37 4.97 16.30
N ASN A 53 12.47 5.84 16.77
CA ASN A 53 12.50 7.29 16.53
C ASN A 53 12.44 7.72 15.05
N ILE A 54 12.01 6.83 14.19
CA ILE A 54 11.72 7.13 12.80
C ILE A 54 10.34 7.78 12.68
N TYR A 55 10.23 8.76 11.80
CA TYR A 55 8.96 9.39 11.43
C TYR A 55 8.77 9.28 9.93
N ARG A 56 7.62 8.77 9.53
CA ARG A 56 7.21 8.71 8.13
C ARG A 56 6.40 9.93 7.78
N ILE A 57 6.78 10.55 6.68
CA ILE A 57 6.01 11.61 6.05
C ILE A 57 5.56 11.16 4.66
N ASP A 58 4.26 11.30 4.39
CA ASP A 58 3.66 11.02 3.10
C ASP A 58 3.16 12.36 2.53
N LEU A 59 3.61 12.71 1.35
CA LEU A 59 3.23 13.93 0.63
C LEU A 59 2.54 13.54 -0.66
N GLN A 60 1.26 13.90 -0.81
CA GLN A 60 0.55 13.73 -2.07
C GLN A 60 1.22 14.56 -3.15
N LEU A 61 1.37 14.01 -4.35
CA LEU A 61 1.92 14.69 -5.52
C LEU A 61 0.90 14.64 -6.65
N GLY A 62 0.92 15.63 -7.54
CA GLY A 62 0.15 15.59 -8.77
C GLY A 62 0.63 14.47 -9.69
N TRP A 63 -0.25 14.04 -10.59
CA TRP A 63 0.08 12.99 -11.57
C TRP A 63 1.27 13.36 -12.49
N ASP A 64 1.41 14.65 -12.81
CA ASP A 64 2.48 15.17 -13.66
C ASP A 64 3.86 15.23 -12.96
N ALA A 65 3.91 14.97 -11.65
CA ALA A 65 5.16 14.98 -10.90
C ALA A 65 6.10 13.87 -11.40
N ASP A 66 7.33 14.22 -11.74
CA ASP A 66 8.37 13.25 -12.12
C ASP A 66 8.94 12.57 -10.86
N PRO A 67 8.75 11.24 -10.68
CA PRO A 67 9.24 10.52 -9.51
C PRO A 67 10.74 10.66 -9.28
N GLU A 68 11.54 10.71 -10.35
CA GLU A 68 12.99 10.81 -10.27
C GLU A 68 13.44 12.19 -9.79
N VAL A 69 12.70 13.23 -10.16
CA VAL A 69 12.94 14.61 -9.69
C VAL A 69 12.44 14.80 -8.26
N GLU A 70 11.23 14.32 -7.96
CA GLU A 70 10.58 14.57 -6.68
C GLU A 70 11.24 13.85 -5.50
N ARG A 71 11.93 12.73 -5.74
CA ARG A 71 12.67 12.00 -4.70
C ARG A 71 14.09 12.55 -4.41
N GLN A 72 14.52 13.58 -5.12
CA GLN A 72 15.83 14.17 -4.87
C GLN A 72 15.87 14.88 -3.51
N PRO A 73 16.96 14.75 -2.74
CA PRO A 73 17.07 15.38 -1.42
C PRO A 73 16.81 16.89 -1.43
N GLU A 74 17.22 17.58 -2.49
CA GLU A 74 17.04 19.02 -2.67
C GLU A 74 15.55 19.42 -2.79
N ARG A 75 14.69 18.46 -3.18
CA ARG A 75 13.23 18.64 -3.24
C ARG A 75 12.55 18.17 -1.96
N VAL A 76 13.01 17.08 -1.40
CA VAL A 76 12.40 16.41 -0.26
C VAL A 76 12.67 17.17 1.04
N ILE A 77 13.94 17.47 1.34
CA ILE A 77 14.38 18.05 2.61
C ILE A 77 13.65 19.37 2.94
N PRO A 78 13.53 20.36 2.02
CA PRO A 78 12.82 21.61 2.35
C PRO A 78 11.33 21.44 2.64
N ARG A 79 10.68 20.40 2.09
CA ARG A 79 9.28 20.09 2.39
C ARG A 79 9.16 19.50 3.79
N ILE A 80 10.07 18.57 4.13
CA ILE A 80 10.11 17.95 5.46
C ILE A 80 10.40 19.00 6.53
N GLU A 81 11.40 19.86 6.34
CA GLU A 81 11.73 20.96 7.26
C GLU A 81 10.51 21.82 7.61
N LYS A 82 9.70 22.17 6.60
CA LYS A 82 8.47 22.92 6.83
C LYS A 82 7.42 22.12 7.60
N ALA A 83 7.32 20.82 7.36
CA ALA A 83 6.34 19.96 8.04
C ALA A 83 6.70 19.71 9.51
N VAL A 84 8.00 19.54 9.83
CA VAL A 84 8.46 19.27 11.20
C VAL A 84 8.85 20.53 11.98
N GLY A 85 8.83 21.73 11.34
CA GLY A 85 9.14 23.00 11.98
C GLY A 85 10.62 23.21 12.21
N HIS A 86 11.46 22.86 11.24
CA HIS A 86 12.94 23.03 11.27
C HIS A 86 13.64 22.27 12.41
N LYS A 87 13.09 21.14 12.82
CA LYS A 87 13.78 20.22 13.72
C LYS A 87 14.93 19.53 12.99
N GLU A 88 15.99 19.21 13.73
CA GLU A 88 17.07 18.40 13.16
C GLU A 88 16.59 16.98 12.87
N PHE A 89 16.88 16.51 11.66
CA PHE A 89 16.56 15.15 11.23
C PHE A 89 17.59 14.66 10.20
N TRP A 90 17.64 13.34 10.02
CA TRP A 90 18.33 12.69 8.93
C TRP A 90 17.31 12.00 8.03
N LEU A 91 17.46 12.20 6.72
CA LEU A 91 16.69 11.48 5.72
C LEU A 91 17.24 10.05 5.61
N ASP A 92 16.47 9.07 6.08
CA ASP A 92 16.84 7.66 6.03
C ASP A 92 16.46 7.04 4.69
N TRP A 93 15.24 7.27 4.25
CA TRP A 93 14.70 6.67 3.04
C TRP A 93 13.67 7.55 2.35
N VAL A 94 13.60 7.46 1.01
CA VAL A 94 12.59 8.15 0.22
C VAL A 94 12.21 7.36 -1.02
N SER A 95 10.92 7.35 -1.36
CA SER A 95 10.40 6.80 -2.59
C SER A 95 9.14 7.53 -3.05
N VAL A 96 8.80 7.35 -4.33
CA VAL A 96 7.53 7.84 -4.88
C VAL A 96 6.70 6.66 -5.34
N TYR A 97 5.47 6.59 -4.86
CA TYR A 97 4.52 5.52 -5.13
C TYR A 97 3.33 6.02 -5.95
N THR A 98 2.86 5.13 -6.81
CA THR A 98 1.55 5.23 -7.46
C THR A 98 0.67 4.13 -6.90
N PHE A 99 -0.48 4.47 -6.34
CA PHE A 99 -1.39 3.50 -5.76
C PHE A 99 -2.28 2.86 -6.80
N GLN A 100 -2.66 1.62 -6.54
CA GLN A 100 -3.56 0.87 -7.40
C GLN A 100 -4.47 -0.03 -6.57
N CYS A 101 -5.67 -0.28 -7.09
CA CYS A 101 -6.63 -1.23 -6.55
C CYS A 101 -7.01 -2.20 -7.67
N ARG A 102 -6.33 -3.33 -7.75
CA ARG A 102 -6.42 -4.29 -8.86
C ARG A 102 -6.29 -5.71 -8.36
N ARG A 103 -6.89 -6.66 -9.05
CA ARG A 103 -6.70 -8.10 -8.78
C ARG A 103 -6.68 -8.94 -10.06
N LEU A 104 -6.20 -10.16 -9.93
CA LEU A 104 -6.38 -11.19 -10.95
C LEU A 104 -7.85 -11.61 -11.03
N ALA A 105 -8.31 -11.94 -12.23
CA ALA A 105 -9.64 -12.50 -12.44
C ALA A 105 -9.84 -13.83 -11.68
N ARG A 106 -8.76 -14.61 -11.52
CA ARG A 106 -8.73 -15.85 -10.75
C ARG A 106 -7.41 -15.95 -9.98
N PHE A 107 -7.42 -16.62 -8.84
CA PHE A 107 -6.23 -16.85 -8.00
C PHE A 107 -5.64 -18.25 -8.15
N VAL A 108 -6.39 -19.18 -8.76
CA VAL A 108 -5.92 -20.55 -9.01
C VAL A 108 -5.83 -20.81 -10.51
N HIS A 109 -4.63 -21.14 -10.98
CA HIS A 109 -4.30 -21.43 -12.39
C HIS A 109 -3.51 -22.74 -12.48
N GLY A 110 -4.22 -23.87 -12.53
CA GLY A 110 -3.60 -25.19 -12.50
C GLY A 110 -2.77 -25.39 -11.23
N PRO A 111 -1.45 -25.63 -11.33
CA PRO A 111 -0.58 -25.84 -10.17
C PRO A 111 -0.14 -24.53 -9.51
N VAL A 112 -0.45 -23.38 -10.09
CA VAL A 112 -0.06 -22.07 -9.56
C VAL A 112 -1.22 -21.44 -8.80
N ILE A 113 -0.96 -21.07 -7.55
CA ILE A 113 -1.93 -20.43 -6.66
C ILE A 113 -1.35 -19.09 -6.22
N PHE A 114 -2.12 -18.03 -6.44
CA PHE A 114 -1.76 -16.66 -6.06
C PHE A 114 -2.38 -16.27 -4.72
N CYS A 115 -1.63 -15.52 -3.92
CA CYS A 115 -2.09 -14.93 -2.65
C CYS A 115 -1.39 -13.59 -2.39
N GLY A 116 -1.98 -12.76 -1.53
CA GLY A 116 -1.47 -11.43 -1.22
C GLY A 116 -1.31 -10.55 -2.46
N ASP A 117 -0.28 -9.72 -2.50
CA ASP A 117 -0.05 -8.75 -3.59
C ASP A 117 0.15 -9.40 -4.96
N SER A 118 0.49 -10.69 -5.01
CA SER A 118 0.54 -11.44 -6.26
C SER A 118 -0.85 -11.76 -6.84
N ALA A 119 -1.90 -11.73 -6.03
CA ALA A 119 -3.29 -11.97 -6.40
C ALA A 119 -4.11 -10.67 -6.49
N HIS A 120 -3.90 -9.77 -5.54
CA HIS A 120 -4.64 -8.50 -5.43
C HIS A 120 -3.79 -7.41 -4.75
N VAL A 121 -3.86 -6.21 -5.28
CA VAL A 121 -3.18 -5.04 -4.73
C VAL A 121 -4.21 -3.99 -4.37
N VAL A 122 -4.07 -3.37 -3.23
CA VAL A 122 -4.94 -2.27 -2.77
C VAL A 122 -4.10 -1.07 -2.35
N SER A 123 -4.70 0.11 -2.38
CA SER A 123 -4.05 1.30 -1.83
C SER A 123 -3.82 1.13 -0.31
N PRO A 124 -2.83 1.82 0.29
CA PRO A 124 -2.50 1.67 1.70
C PRO A 124 -3.58 2.22 2.64
N PHE A 125 -4.50 3.02 2.12
CA PHE A 125 -5.57 3.63 2.91
C PHE A 125 -6.54 2.59 3.43
N GLY A 126 -6.68 2.54 4.76
CA GLY A 126 -7.48 1.56 5.47
C GLY A 126 -6.72 0.27 5.85
N ALA A 127 -5.40 0.19 5.60
CA ALA A 127 -4.51 -0.90 6.03
C ALA A 127 -5.01 -2.32 5.63
N ARG A 128 -5.51 -2.48 4.40
CA ARG A 128 -6.17 -3.71 3.94
C ARG A 128 -5.26 -4.70 3.23
N GLY A 129 -4.13 -4.24 2.65
CA GLY A 129 -3.24 -5.09 1.83
C GLY A 129 -2.65 -6.25 2.63
N GLY A 130 -1.84 -5.97 3.65
CA GLY A 130 -1.23 -6.99 4.49
C GLY A 130 -2.26 -7.90 5.19
N ASN A 131 -3.36 -7.31 5.68
CA ASN A 131 -4.44 -8.08 6.30
C ASN A 131 -5.15 -9.01 5.29
N GLY A 132 -5.35 -8.56 4.05
CA GLY A 132 -5.88 -9.40 2.98
C GLY A 132 -4.97 -10.59 2.66
N GLY A 133 -3.66 -10.35 2.55
CA GLY A 133 -2.66 -11.40 2.35
C GLY A 133 -2.61 -12.42 3.48
N LEU A 134 -2.72 -11.99 4.74
CA LEU A 134 -2.81 -12.90 5.90
C LEU A 134 -4.08 -13.77 5.83
N GLN A 135 -5.21 -13.20 5.45
CA GLN A 135 -6.45 -13.95 5.24
C GLN A 135 -6.33 -14.97 4.11
N ASP A 136 -5.60 -14.64 3.03
CA ASP A 136 -5.33 -15.58 1.95
C ASP A 136 -4.52 -16.77 2.44
N VAL A 137 -3.45 -16.53 3.21
CA VAL A 137 -2.60 -17.59 3.77
C VAL A 137 -3.39 -18.48 4.71
N ASP A 138 -4.21 -17.90 5.59
CA ASP A 138 -5.08 -18.66 6.49
C ASP A 138 -6.08 -19.52 5.72
N ALA A 139 -6.76 -18.93 4.73
CA ALA A 139 -7.71 -19.66 3.89
C ALA A 139 -7.05 -20.76 3.05
N LEU A 140 -5.82 -20.55 2.57
CA LEU A 140 -5.11 -21.49 1.70
C LEU A 140 -4.44 -22.63 2.51
N GLY A 141 -3.86 -22.30 3.66
CA GLY A 141 -2.99 -23.22 4.40
C GLY A 141 -3.66 -24.54 4.76
N TRP A 142 -4.84 -24.49 5.39
CA TRP A 142 -5.56 -25.71 5.76
C TRP A 142 -6.08 -26.48 4.54
N ARG A 143 -6.44 -25.80 3.45
CA ARG A 143 -6.87 -26.45 2.20
C ARG A 143 -5.74 -27.22 1.55
N LEU A 144 -4.54 -26.65 1.50
CA LEU A 144 -3.36 -27.35 1.00
C LEU A 144 -3.00 -28.57 1.86
N ALA A 145 -3.11 -28.44 3.19
CA ALA A 145 -2.91 -29.58 4.08
C ALA A 145 -3.90 -30.71 3.79
N HIS A 146 -5.18 -30.41 3.57
CA HIS A 146 -6.18 -31.41 3.21
C HIS A 146 -5.94 -32.02 1.84
N VAL A 147 -5.51 -31.26 0.85
CA VAL A 147 -5.12 -31.78 -0.47
C VAL A 147 -3.95 -32.76 -0.33
N ALA A 148 -2.92 -32.39 0.45
CA ALA A 148 -1.75 -33.27 0.70
C ALA A 148 -2.12 -34.55 1.41
N LEU A 149 -3.21 -34.58 2.18
CA LEU A 149 -3.77 -35.78 2.83
C LEU A 149 -4.78 -36.55 1.96
N GLY A 150 -4.89 -36.22 0.66
CA GLY A 150 -5.75 -36.93 -0.30
C GLY A 150 -7.15 -36.30 -0.48
N GLY A 151 -7.38 -35.09 0.03
CA GLY A 151 -8.61 -34.35 -0.22
C GLY A 151 -8.75 -33.90 -1.67
N ASP A 152 -9.98 -33.61 -2.11
CA ASP A 152 -10.27 -33.18 -3.47
C ASP A 152 -9.74 -31.75 -3.71
N ALA A 153 -8.64 -31.67 -4.46
CA ALA A 153 -8.01 -30.38 -4.81
C ALA A 153 -8.94 -29.48 -5.62
N GLY A 154 -9.76 -30.06 -6.51
CA GLY A 154 -10.70 -29.30 -7.32
C GLY A 154 -11.75 -28.59 -6.47
N VAL A 155 -12.33 -29.28 -5.51
CA VAL A 155 -13.32 -28.71 -4.58
C VAL A 155 -12.66 -27.64 -3.68
N LEU A 156 -11.54 -27.99 -3.04
CA LEU A 156 -10.91 -27.14 -2.03
C LEU A 156 -10.29 -25.86 -2.62
N LEU A 157 -9.59 -25.99 -3.76
CA LEU A 157 -8.94 -24.84 -4.37
C LEU A 157 -9.93 -23.94 -5.13
N ASN A 158 -10.98 -24.49 -5.72
CA ASN A 158 -12.06 -23.67 -6.28
C ASN A 158 -12.84 -22.92 -5.19
N ALA A 159 -12.97 -23.48 -4.00
CA ALA A 159 -13.56 -22.78 -2.86
C ALA A 159 -12.66 -21.61 -2.41
N TYR A 160 -11.34 -21.84 -2.29
CA TYR A 160 -10.36 -20.78 -2.02
C TYR A 160 -10.46 -19.65 -3.05
N ASP A 161 -10.42 -19.98 -4.34
CA ASP A 161 -10.47 -19.03 -5.46
C ASP A 161 -11.67 -18.10 -5.34
N ARG A 162 -12.87 -18.65 -5.16
CA ARG A 162 -14.10 -17.85 -5.03
C ARG A 162 -14.16 -17.02 -3.75
N GLU A 163 -13.80 -17.61 -2.62
CA GLU A 163 -13.82 -16.94 -1.32
C GLU A 163 -12.86 -15.74 -1.30
N ARG A 164 -11.63 -15.94 -1.79
CA ARG A 164 -10.63 -14.88 -1.74
C ARG A 164 -10.81 -13.81 -2.80
N GLN A 165 -11.37 -14.14 -3.97
CA GLN A 165 -11.84 -13.14 -4.93
C GLN A 165 -12.90 -12.22 -4.29
N HIS A 166 -13.90 -12.78 -3.61
CA HIS A 166 -14.91 -11.98 -2.93
C HIS A 166 -14.29 -11.07 -1.86
N GLY A 167 -13.39 -11.59 -1.02
CA GLY A 167 -12.67 -10.80 -0.02
C GLY A 167 -11.81 -9.70 -0.64
N ALA A 168 -11.17 -9.97 -1.79
CA ALA A 168 -10.41 -8.98 -2.54
C ALA A 168 -11.33 -7.89 -3.11
N ASP A 169 -12.47 -8.25 -3.71
CA ASP A 169 -13.44 -7.29 -4.25
C ASP A 169 -13.93 -6.30 -3.17
N GLU A 170 -14.27 -6.80 -1.98
CA GLU A 170 -14.63 -5.95 -0.83
C GLU A 170 -13.48 -5.02 -0.42
N ASN A 171 -12.25 -5.52 -0.39
CA ASN A 171 -11.08 -4.72 -0.05
C ASN A 171 -10.78 -3.66 -1.13
N LEU A 172 -10.86 -4.02 -2.41
CA LEU A 172 -10.68 -3.08 -3.53
C LEU A 172 -11.73 -1.96 -3.47
N LEU A 173 -13.00 -2.31 -3.30
CA LEU A 173 -14.10 -1.34 -3.23
C LEU A 173 -13.90 -0.33 -2.09
N ASN A 174 -13.59 -0.84 -0.89
CA ASN A 174 -13.42 0.00 0.30
C ASN A 174 -12.14 0.84 0.24
N SER A 175 -11.02 0.29 -0.27
CA SER A 175 -9.78 1.05 -0.45
C SER A 175 -9.92 2.12 -1.52
N SER A 176 -10.55 1.82 -2.66
CA SER A 176 -10.81 2.81 -3.72
C SER A 176 -11.67 3.97 -3.22
N ARG A 177 -12.73 3.69 -2.43
CA ARG A 177 -13.55 4.73 -1.81
C ARG A 177 -12.75 5.61 -0.87
N THR A 178 -11.88 5.02 -0.06
CA THR A 178 -11.03 5.77 0.87
C THR A 178 -10.01 6.62 0.12
N THR A 179 -9.39 6.09 -0.92
CA THR A 179 -8.42 6.83 -1.76
C THR A 179 -9.06 8.04 -2.41
N ARG A 180 -10.27 7.89 -2.97
CA ARG A 180 -11.00 9.02 -3.60
C ARG A 180 -11.47 10.09 -2.61
N PHE A 181 -11.54 9.77 -1.33
CA PHE A 181 -11.90 10.72 -0.28
C PHE A 181 -10.70 11.56 0.17
N MET A 182 -9.49 11.04 0.04
CA MET A 182 -8.22 11.67 0.46
C MET A 182 -7.78 12.74 -0.51
#